data_bea78b5922a60937573602986cba75fb
#
_entry.id   bea78b5922a60937573602986cba75fb
#
_cell.length_a   1.000
_cell.length_b   1.000
_cell.length_c   1.000
_cell.angle_alpha   90.00
_cell.angle_beta   90.00
_cell.angle_gamma   90.00
#
_symmetry.space_group_name_H-M   'P 1'
#
loop_
_entity.id
_entity.type
_entity.pdbx_description
1 polymer ?
#
loop_
_entity_poly.entity_id
_entity_poly.type
_entity_poly.pdbx_seq_one_letter_code
_entity_poly.pdbx_strand_id
1 'polypeptide(L)'
;MPNLKGRTLIVTGASRGIGRALALGLAGHGANLVITARGEGALAEVAQEAEAKGVQVRHHAGDVAAAETAERLVELARELGRFYGFVHNAGVLHAGPLLWELPERHWNEVLGASLTGAYQLTRFALPVLLAAGDGVAVYVGSGAAEYNLPGIGAYAIAKAAEEHLARQVAAEAPMVASFAFRPGVVDTGMQEQARSATGGAAQQLQEIFGGYKEKGVLISPEQAAEYLIRVLLADPHRYTGKVYDWRKE
;
A
#
# COMPACT_ATOMS: atom_id res chain seq x y z
N MET A 1 -18.60 14.51 -7.70
CA MET A 1 -17.91 13.33 -7.17
C MET A 1 -16.66 13.09 -8.01
N PRO A 2 -15.51 12.84 -7.41
CA PRO A 2 -14.33 12.51 -8.19
C PRO A 2 -14.61 11.27 -9.03
N ASN A 3 -14.37 11.37 -10.32
CA ASN A 3 -14.52 10.26 -11.25
C ASN A 3 -13.12 9.73 -11.58
N LEU A 4 -12.85 8.47 -11.33
CA LEU A 4 -11.56 7.83 -11.63
C LEU A 4 -11.40 7.50 -13.12
N LYS A 5 -12.47 7.59 -13.91
CA LYS A 5 -12.45 7.23 -15.33
C LYS A 5 -11.40 8.03 -16.11
N GLY A 6 -10.45 7.33 -16.69
CA GLY A 6 -9.33 7.89 -17.45
C GLY A 6 -8.28 8.62 -16.61
N ARG A 7 -8.38 8.64 -15.27
CA ARG A 7 -7.30 9.07 -14.37
C ARG A 7 -6.29 7.93 -14.21
N THR A 8 -5.02 8.27 -14.11
CA THR A 8 -3.95 7.28 -13.93
C THR A 8 -3.51 7.23 -12.48
N LEU A 9 -3.48 6.03 -11.91
CA LEU A 9 -3.04 5.75 -10.55
C LEU A 9 -1.89 4.74 -10.54
N ILE A 10 -0.89 4.98 -9.68
CA ILE A 10 0.17 4.00 -9.40
C ILE A 10 -0.25 3.15 -8.21
N VAL A 11 -0.08 1.82 -8.30
CA VAL A 11 -0.29 0.89 -7.18
C VAL A 11 0.96 0.04 -6.98
N THR A 12 1.56 0.11 -5.79
CA THR A 12 2.74 -0.70 -5.45
C THR A 12 2.36 -1.98 -4.72
N GLY A 13 3.18 -3.04 -4.84
CA GLY A 13 2.87 -4.34 -4.26
C GLY A 13 1.64 -5.00 -4.89
N ALA A 14 1.41 -4.77 -6.18
CA ALA A 14 0.18 -5.11 -6.88
C ALA A 14 0.05 -6.58 -7.32
N SER A 15 1.08 -7.42 -7.14
CA SER A 15 1.06 -8.81 -7.62
C SER A 15 0.16 -9.76 -6.82
N ARG A 16 -0.25 -9.39 -5.60
CA ARG A 16 -1.08 -10.22 -4.71
C ARG A 16 -1.80 -9.42 -3.63
N GLY A 17 -2.69 -10.09 -2.90
CA GLY A 17 -3.37 -9.54 -1.73
C GLY A 17 -4.09 -8.23 -2.00
N ILE A 18 -3.98 -7.28 -1.07
CA ILE A 18 -4.66 -5.98 -1.14
C ILE A 18 -4.26 -5.20 -2.40
N GLY A 19 -2.96 -5.21 -2.77
CA GLY A 19 -2.48 -4.47 -3.94
C GLY A 19 -3.09 -4.96 -5.26
N ARG A 20 -3.22 -6.30 -5.41
CA ARG A 20 -3.92 -6.91 -6.56
C ARG A 20 -5.40 -6.52 -6.57
N ALA A 21 -6.08 -6.66 -5.42
CA ALA A 21 -7.48 -6.31 -5.31
C ALA A 21 -7.74 -4.81 -5.59
N LEU A 22 -6.85 -3.91 -5.12
CA LEU A 22 -6.89 -2.48 -5.44
C LEU A 22 -6.72 -2.23 -6.94
N ALA A 23 -5.73 -2.86 -7.58
CA ALA A 23 -5.50 -2.68 -9.01
C ALA A 23 -6.74 -3.10 -9.82
N LEU A 24 -7.28 -4.29 -9.55
CA LEU A 24 -8.46 -4.80 -10.27
C LEU A 24 -9.73 -3.99 -9.96
N GLY A 25 -9.91 -3.54 -8.72
CA GLY A 25 -11.04 -2.71 -8.31
C GLY A 25 -10.98 -1.33 -8.98
N LEU A 26 -9.83 -0.64 -8.94
CA LEU A 26 -9.64 0.65 -9.60
C LEU A 26 -9.85 0.58 -11.12
N ALA A 27 -9.35 -0.48 -11.77
CA ALA A 27 -9.61 -0.75 -13.17
C ALA A 27 -11.12 -0.90 -13.46
N GLY A 28 -11.86 -1.58 -12.57
CA GLY A 28 -13.32 -1.71 -12.65
C GLY A 28 -14.07 -0.37 -12.58
N HIS A 29 -13.46 0.64 -11.98
CA HIS A 29 -13.97 2.03 -11.95
C HIS A 29 -13.39 2.92 -13.06
N GLY A 30 -12.71 2.33 -14.05
CA GLY A 30 -12.22 3.01 -15.25
C GLY A 30 -10.92 3.79 -15.05
N ALA A 31 -10.16 3.55 -13.97
CA ALA A 31 -8.85 4.14 -13.76
C ALA A 31 -7.81 3.44 -14.64
N ASN A 32 -6.94 4.19 -15.30
CA ASN A 32 -5.72 3.67 -15.88
C ASN A 32 -4.70 3.38 -14.77
N LEU A 33 -3.85 2.39 -14.96
CA LEU A 33 -2.97 1.91 -13.91
C LEU A 33 -1.51 1.84 -14.33
N VAL A 34 -0.64 2.20 -13.39
CA VAL A 34 0.75 1.75 -13.38
C VAL A 34 0.93 0.88 -12.15
N ILE A 35 1.31 -0.39 -12.34
CA ILE A 35 1.43 -1.35 -11.24
C ILE A 35 2.86 -1.86 -11.11
N THR A 36 3.29 -2.10 -9.87
CA THR A 36 4.63 -2.63 -9.61
C THR A 36 4.64 -3.69 -8.52
N ALA A 37 5.55 -4.62 -8.67
CA ALA A 37 5.97 -5.62 -7.67
C ALA A 37 7.37 -6.11 -8.04
N ARG A 38 8.01 -6.91 -7.16
CA ARG A 38 9.35 -7.46 -7.44
C ARG A 38 9.35 -8.56 -8.51
N GLY A 39 8.27 -9.36 -8.58
CA GLY A 39 8.15 -10.49 -9.51
C GLY A 39 7.34 -10.13 -10.74
N GLU A 40 7.90 -10.38 -11.92
CA GLU A 40 7.29 -10.04 -13.22
C GLU A 40 6.04 -10.89 -13.53
N GLY A 41 6.09 -12.22 -13.35
CA GLY A 41 5.04 -13.13 -13.84
C GLY A 41 3.65 -12.80 -13.25
N ALA A 42 3.51 -12.86 -11.93
CA ALA A 42 2.24 -12.54 -11.27
C ALA A 42 1.80 -11.08 -11.47
N LEU A 43 2.75 -10.15 -11.70
CA LEU A 43 2.44 -8.77 -12.00
C LEU A 43 1.84 -8.61 -13.40
N ALA A 44 2.39 -9.32 -14.40
CA ALA A 44 1.88 -9.33 -15.76
C ALA A 44 0.46 -9.94 -15.85
N GLU A 45 0.19 -11.00 -15.08
CA GLU A 45 -1.17 -11.56 -14.96
C GLU A 45 -2.18 -10.52 -14.47
N VAL A 46 -1.84 -9.77 -13.42
CA VAL A 46 -2.70 -8.69 -12.88
C VAL A 46 -2.89 -7.57 -13.91
N ALA A 47 -1.84 -7.22 -14.65
CA ALA A 47 -1.94 -6.23 -15.72
C ALA A 47 -2.95 -6.67 -16.80
N GLN A 48 -2.85 -7.92 -17.27
CA GLN A 48 -3.76 -8.48 -18.26
C GLN A 48 -5.21 -8.52 -17.76
N GLU A 49 -5.43 -8.94 -16.51
CA GLU A 49 -6.77 -8.95 -15.91
C GLU A 49 -7.37 -7.54 -15.79
N ALA A 50 -6.55 -6.55 -15.47
CA ALA A 50 -6.99 -5.16 -15.38
C ALA A 50 -7.29 -4.58 -16.78
N GLU A 51 -6.46 -4.85 -17.79
CA GLU A 51 -6.69 -4.45 -19.18
C GLU A 51 -7.99 -5.01 -19.74
N ALA A 52 -8.36 -6.24 -19.36
CA ALA A 52 -9.63 -6.86 -19.75
C ALA A 52 -10.86 -6.08 -19.27
N LYS A 53 -10.70 -5.13 -18.33
CA LYS A 53 -11.76 -4.19 -17.90
C LYS A 53 -11.86 -2.94 -18.76
N GLY A 54 -11.07 -2.82 -19.82
CA GLY A 54 -11.13 -1.74 -20.80
C GLY A 54 -10.33 -0.47 -20.41
N VAL A 55 -9.36 -0.60 -19.52
CA VAL A 55 -8.45 0.48 -19.11
C VAL A 55 -7.04 0.25 -19.65
N GLN A 56 -6.22 1.29 -19.67
CA GLN A 56 -4.81 1.18 -20.00
C GLN A 56 -4.01 0.79 -18.76
N VAL A 57 -3.10 -0.17 -18.89
CA VAL A 57 -2.21 -0.61 -17.81
C VAL A 57 -0.76 -0.59 -18.30
N ARG A 58 0.13 -0.18 -17.42
CA ARG A 58 1.58 -0.41 -17.54
C ARG A 58 2.05 -1.12 -16.28
N HIS A 59 2.98 -2.02 -16.42
CA HIS A 59 3.61 -2.66 -15.27
C HIS A 59 5.12 -2.56 -15.35
N HIS A 60 5.76 -2.55 -14.20
CA HIS A 60 7.20 -2.50 -14.07
C HIS A 60 7.63 -3.34 -12.87
N ALA A 61 8.39 -4.40 -13.11
CA ALA A 61 8.97 -5.19 -12.02
C ALA A 61 10.20 -4.47 -11.46
N GLY A 62 10.19 -4.22 -10.14
CA GLY A 62 11.27 -3.49 -9.50
C GLY A 62 11.14 -3.46 -7.99
N ASP A 63 12.25 -3.11 -7.33
CA ASP A 63 12.24 -2.82 -5.90
C ASP A 63 11.78 -1.38 -5.68
N VAL A 64 10.69 -1.21 -4.94
CA VAL A 64 10.13 0.13 -4.65
C VAL A 64 11.07 1.00 -3.82
N ALA A 65 12.04 0.40 -3.11
CA ALA A 65 13.06 1.14 -2.37
C ALA A 65 14.10 1.81 -3.29
N ALA A 66 14.22 1.34 -4.54
CA ALA A 66 15.12 1.93 -5.53
C ALA A 66 14.50 3.20 -6.14
N ALA A 67 15.29 4.26 -6.21
CA ALA A 67 14.84 5.54 -6.76
C ALA A 67 14.42 5.41 -8.24
N GLU A 68 15.16 4.63 -9.01
CA GLU A 68 14.95 4.37 -10.42
C GLU A 68 13.58 3.70 -10.67
N THR A 69 13.16 2.81 -9.76
CA THR A 69 11.82 2.21 -9.83
C THR A 69 10.74 3.28 -9.68
N ALA A 70 10.82 4.13 -8.66
CA ALA A 70 9.83 5.17 -8.42
C ALA A 70 9.78 6.20 -9.56
N GLU A 71 10.94 6.60 -10.08
CA GLU A 71 11.05 7.49 -11.24
C GLU A 71 10.36 6.88 -12.46
N ARG A 72 10.67 5.61 -12.78
CA ARG A 72 10.05 4.91 -13.92
C ARG A 72 8.54 4.79 -13.79
N LEU A 73 8.02 4.52 -12.59
CA LEU A 73 6.57 4.45 -12.35
C LEU A 73 5.89 5.79 -12.64
N VAL A 74 6.48 6.90 -12.22
CA VAL A 74 5.92 8.23 -12.46
C VAL A 74 6.01 8.61 -13.94
N GLU A 75 7.09 8.27 -14.64
CA GLU A 75 7.20 8.45 -16.10
C GLU A 75 6.08 7.69 -16.83
N LEU A 76 5.90 6.41 -16.55
CA LEU A 76 4.83 5.59 -17.13
C LEU A 76 3.44 6.15 -16.84
N ALA A 77 3.22 6.68 -15.63
CA ALA A 77 1.95 7.30 -15.28
C ALA A 77 1.70 8.60 -16.07
N ARG A 78 2.73 9.38 -16.33
CA ARG A 78 2.65 10.58 -17.19
C ARG A 78 2.40 10.22 -18.65
N GLU A 79 3.04 9.16 -19.16
CA GLU A 79 2.82 8.65 -20.52
C GLU A 79 1.36 8.21 -20.75
N LEU A 80 0.72 7.58 -19.75
CA LEU A 80 -0.70 7.23 -19.80
C LEU A 80 -1.63 8.44 -19.70
N GLY A 81 -1.11 9.59 -19.25
CA GLY A 81 -1.86 10.83 -19.10
C GLY A 81 -2.75 10.88 -17.86
N ARG A 82 -3.19 12.12 -17.51
CA ARG A 82 -4.08 12.38 -16.35
C ARG A 82 -3.59 11.70 -15.06
N PHE A 83 -2.29 11.77 -14.79
CA PHE A 83 -1.73 11.23 -13.55
C PHE A 83 -2.41 11.89 -12.35
N TYR A 84 -3.06 11.08 -11.53
CA TYR A 84 -3.87 11.54 -10.41
C TYR A 84 -3.27 11.18 -9.06
N GLY A 85 -2.37 10.21 -8.99
CA GLY A 85 -1.71 9.88 -7.73
C GLY A 85 -1.32 8.42 -7.58
N PHE A 86 -1.11 8.03 -6.33
CA PHE A 86 -0.63 6.70 -6.03
C PHE A 86 -1.25 6.09 -4.77
N VAL A 87 -1.22 4.76 -4.71
CA VAL A 87 -1.44 3.96 -3.51
C VAL A 87 -0.17 3.17 -3.23
N HIS A 88 0.59 3.58 -2.22
CA HIS A 88 1.74 2.81 -1.73
C HIS A 88 1.24 1.69 -0.82
N ASN A 89 1.25 0.46 -1.33
CA ASN A 89 0.78 -0.72 -0.62
C ASN A 89 1.91 -1.75 -0.38
N ALA A 90 3.05 -1.61 -1.05
CA ALA A 90 4.17 -2.52 -0.87
C ALA A 90 4.62 -2.59 0.60
N GLY A 91 4.88 -3.79 1.07
CA GLY A 91 5.36 -4.04 2.43
C GLY A 91 5.72 -5.51 2.64
N VAL A 92 6.60 -5.76 3.59
CA VAL A 92 7.00 -7.10 4.05
C VAL A 92 6.98 -7.13 5.57
N LEU A 93 6.81 -8.31 6.18
CA LEU A 93 6.57 -8.42 7.62
C LEU A 93 7.78 -8.95 8.40
N HIS A 94 8.35 -10.11 8.04
CA HIS A 94 9.35 -10.85 8.83
C HIS A 94 8.95 -11.06 10.30
N ALA A 95 7.81 -11.76 10.50
CA ALA A 95 7.21 -12.01 11.81
C ALA A 95 7.98 -13.05 12.63
N GLY A 96 8.06 -12.84 13.96
CA GLY A 96 8.52 -13.79 14.96
C GLY A 96 9.75 -13.37 15.75
N PRO A 97 10.85 -12.94 15.13
CA PRO A 97 12.03 -12.48 15.86
C PRO A 97 11.75 -11.22 16.70
N LEU A 98 12.27 -11.17 17.91
CA LEU A 98 12.37 -9.94 18.68
C LEU A 98 13.31 -8.95 17.97
N LEU A 99 13.24 -7.65 18.28
CA LEU A 99 14.02 -6.63 17.56
C LEU A 99 15.54 -6.91 17.56
N TRP A 100 16.06 -7.42 18.65
CA TRP A 100 17.48 -7.76 18.79
C TRP A 100 17.86 -9.13 18.19
N GLU A 101 16.87 -9.94 17.80
CA GLU A 101 17.06 -11.21 17.08
C GLU A 101 16.92 -11.03 15.56
N LEU A 102 16.28 -9.94 15.13
CA LEU A 102 15.95 -9.70 13.73
C LEU A 102 17.25 -9.46 12.93
N PRO A 103 17.56 -10.26 11.90
CA PRO A 103 18.71 -10.01 11.04
C PRO A 103 18.60 -8.63 10.36
N GLU A 104 19.74 -7.92 10.27
CA GLU A 104 19.81 -6.58 9.67
C GLU A 104 19.22 -6.54 8.23
N ARG A 105 19.44 -7.60 7.44
CA ARG A 105 18.84 -7.70 6.10
C ARG A 105 17.32 -7.63 6.13
N HIS A 106 16.68 -8.28 7.11
CA HIS A 106 15.21 -8.27 7.24
C HIS A 106 14.70 -6.92 7.75
N TRP A 107 15.44 -6.27 8.63
CA TRP A 107 15.16 -4.89 9.02
C TRP A 107 15.19 -3.97 7.80
N ASN A 108 16.25 -4.04 6.99
CA ASN A 108 16.41 -3.24 5.78
C ASN A 108 15.32 -3.53 4.73
N GLU A 109 14.92 -4.80 4.55
CA GLU A 109 13.81 -5.17 3.66
C GLU A 109 12.48 -4.58 4.12
N VAL A 110 12.17 -4.60 5.42
CA VAL A 110 10.94 -4.03 5.97
C VAL A 110 10.88 -2.52 5.80
N LEU A 111 11.94 -1.82 6.18
CA LEU A 111 12.03 -0.36 6.01
C LEU A 111 12.11 0.02 4.54
N GLY A 112 12.84 -0.74 3.74
CA GLY A 112 12.94 -0.54 2.30
C GLY A 112 11.58 -0.58 1.62
N ALA A 113 10.85 -1.66 1.82
CA ALA A 113 9.56 -1.85 1.16
C ALA A 113 8.48 -0.86 1.65
N SER A 114 8.41 -0.57 2.95
CA SER A 114 7.34 0.26 3.52
C SER A 114 7.70 1.75 3.52
N LEU A 115 8.83 2.13 4.13
CA LEU A 115 9.16 3.54 4.35
C LEU A 115 9.97 4.15 3.19
N THR A 116 11.09 3.51 2.80
CA THR A 116 11.93 4.06 1.72
C THR A 116 11.17 4.09 0.41
N GLY A 117 10.42 3.02 0.07
CA GLY A 117 9.58 2.98 -1.12
C GLY A 117 8.49 4.05 -1.13
N ALA A 118 7.82 4.26 0.02
CA ALA A 118 6.85 5.34 0.18
C ALA A 118 7.50 6.72 -0.05
N TYR A 119 8.67 6.95 0.53
CA TYR A 119 9.43 8.19 0.33
C TYR A 119 9.86 8.38 -1.13
N GLN A 120 10.41 7.36 -1.78
CA GLN A 120 10.84 7.48 -3.18
C GLN A 120 9.65 7.81 -4.09
N LEU A 121 8.53 7.13 -3.92
CA LEU A 121 7.34 7.42 -4.71
C LEU A 121 6.80 8.83 -4.44
N THR A 122 6.79 9.27 -3.19
CA THR A 122 6.46 10.64 -2.80
C THR A 122 7.36 11.64 -3.51
N ARG A 123 8.68 11.45 -3.45
CA ARG A 123 9.70 12.34 -4.03
C ARG A 123 9.49 12.59 -5.52
N PHE A 124 9.16 11.55 -6.29
CA PHE A 124 9.00 11.68 -7.74
C PHE A 124 7.57 12.06 -8.15
N ALA A 125 6.54 11.62 -7.41
CA ALA A 125 5.15 11.89 -7.76
C ALA A 125 4.67 13.28 -7.34
N LEU A 126 5.03 13.74 -6.15
CA LEU A 126 4.49 14.99 -5.60
C LEU A 126 4.75 16.23 -6.49
N PRO A 127 5.94 16.44 -7.06
CA PRO A 127 6.15 17.59 -7.95
C PRO A 127 5.18 17.61 -9.13
N VAL A 128 4.84 16.43 -9.69
CA VAL A 128 3.91 16.31 -10.80
C VAL A 128 2.48 16.61 -10.37
N LEU A 129 2.06 16.09 -9.22
CA LEU A 129 0.72 16.31 -8.67
C LEU A 129 0.50 17.78 -8.26
N LEU A 130 1.51 18.40 -7.66
CA LEU A 130 1.47 19.81 -7.31
C LEU A 130 1.37 20.71 -8.55
N ALA A 131 2.09 20.38 -9.61
CA ALA A 131 1.99 21.10 -10.89
C ALA A 131 0.60 20.93 -11.54
N ALA A 132 -0.07 19.79 -11.31
CA ALA A 132 -1.44 19.54 -11.77
C ALA A 132 -2.51 20.22 -10.89
N GLY A 133 -2.17 20.63 -9.67
CA GLY A 133 -3.08 21.28 -8.71
C GLY A 133 -4.15 20.36 -8.11
N ASP A 134 -4.05 19.04 -8.31
CA ASP A 134 -4.99 18.04 -7.80
C ASP A 134 -4.27 16.67 -7.71
N GLY A 135 -4.68 15.84 -6.78
CA GLY A 135 -4.15 14.48 -6.72
C GLY A 135 -4.32 13.79 -5.38
N VAL A 136 -3.90 12.52 -5.34
CA VAL A 136 -3.94 11.71 -4.13
C VAL A 136 -2.59 11.03 -3.86
N ALA A 137 -2.20 10.96 -2.59
CA ALA A 137 -1.06 10.23 -2.09
C ALA A 137 -1.52 9.34 -0.93
N VAL A 138 -1.79 8.07 -1.21
CA VAL A 138 -2.32 7.12 -0.22
C VAL A 138 -1.24 6.15 0.22
N TYR A 139 -1.11 5.98 1.52
CA TYR A 139 -0.18 5.05 2.15
C TYR A 139 -0.95 3.97 2.91
N VAL A 140 -0.71 2.71 2.57
CA VAL A 140 -1.40 1.60 3.25
C VAL A 140 -0.72 1.34 4.59
N GLY A 141 -1.28 1.96 5.62
CA GLY A 141 -0.88 1.83 7.01
C GLY A 141 -1.29 0.49 7.64
N SER A 142 -1.17 0.41 8.93
CA SER A 142 -1.54 -0.77 9.71
C SER A 142 -1.90 -0.40 11.15
N GLY A 143 -2.80 -1.16 11.77
CA GLY A 143 -3.01 -1.10 13.22
C GLY A 143 -1.73 -1.34 14.03
N ALA A 144 -0.76 -2.06 13.47
CA ALA A 144 0.56 -2.26 14.08
C ALA A 144 1.31 -0.96 14.38
N ALA A 145 0.98 0.15 13.71
CA ALA A 145 1.54 1.47 13.99
C ALA A 145 1.16 2.02 15.40
N GLU A 146 0.08 1.51 16.00
CA GLU A 146 -0.40 1.93 17.33
C GLU A 146 -0.11 0.91 18.44
N TYR A 147 0.11 -0.37 18.08
CA TYR A 147 0.23 -1.44 19.05
C TYR A 147 1.68 -1.95 19.19
N ASN A 148 2.09 -2.15 20.43
CA ASN A 148 3.38 -2.75 20.75
C ASN A 148 3.22 -4.27 20.83
N LEU A 149 3.36 -4.96 19.69
CA LEU A 149 3.29 -6.41 19.62
C LEU A 149 4.69 -6.98 19.38
N PRO A 150 5.24 -7.81 20.28
CA PRO A 150 6.49 -8.49 20.06
C PRO A 150 6.50 -9.31 18.77
N GLY A 151 7.66 -9.38 18.11
CA GLY A 151 7.85 -10.19 16.89
C GLY A 151 7.39 -9.53 15.58
N ILE A 152 6.86 -8.29 15.63
CA ILE A 152 6.59 -7.49 14.43
C ILE A 152 7.19 -6.08 14.53
N GLY A 153 8.21 -5.89 15.38
CA GLY A 153 8.71 -4.56 15.76
C GLY A 153 9.20 -3.73 14.57
N ALA A 154 9.98 -4.29 13.66
CA ALA A 154 10.44 -3.57 12.47
C ALA A 154 9.27 -3.10 11.60
N TYR A 155 8.28 -3.97 11.38
CA TYR A 155 7.06 -3.64 10.64
C TYR A 155 6.24 -2.54 11.31
N ALA A 156 6.04 -2.64 12.64
CA ALA A 156 5.32 -1.64 13.41
C ALA A 156 5.99 -0.24 13.32
N ILE A 157 7.32 -0.20 13.46
CA ILE A 157 8.12 1.02 13.31
C ILE A 157 7.98 1.60 11.92
N ALA A 158 8.14 0.77 10.87
CA ALA A 158 8.02 1.20 9.49
C ALA A 158 6.62 1.77 9.18
N LYS A 159 5.55 1.11 9.65
CA LYS A 159 4.16 1.57 9.44
C LYS A 159 3.85 2.85 10.23
N ALA A 160 4.37 3.01 11.44
CA ALA A 160 4.25 4.26 12.19
C ALA A 160 4.95 5.43 11.46
N ALA A 161 6.14 5.20 10.93
CA ALA A 161 6.87 6.19 10.13
C ALA A 161 6.17 6.52 8.81
N GLU A 162 5.64 5.51 8.11
CA GLU A 162 4.87 5.70 6.87
C GLU A 162 3.59 6.50 7.10
N GLU A 163 2.84 6.25 8.18
CA GLU A 163 1.67 7.05 8.56
C GLU A 163 2.06 8.48 8.95
N HIS A 164 3.25 8.69 9.53
CA HIS A 164 3.75 10.04 9.80
C HIS A 164 4.14 10.74 8.50
N LEU A 165 4.76 10.03 7.53
CA LEU A 165 5.07 10.56 6.20
C LEU A 165 3.80 11.07 5.51
N ALA A 166 2.69 10.32 5.57
CA ALA A 166 1.41 10.76 5.02
C ALA A 166 0.94 12.10 5.61
N ARG A 167 1.08 12.28 6.93
CA ARG A 167 0.74 13.54 7.61
C ARG A 167 1.67 14.69 7.23
N GLN A 168 2.97 14.41 7.09
CA GLN A 168 3.95 15.41 6.68
C GLN A 168 3.67 15.89 5.25
N VAL A 169 3.40 14.98 4.33
CA VAL A 169 3.01 15.31 2.95
C VAL A 169 1.72 16.15 2.93
N ALA A 170 0.74 15.83 3.75
CA ALA A 170 -0.49 16.62 3.84
C ALA A 170 -0.23 18.07 4.29
N ALA A 171 0.73 18.28 5.18
CA ALA A 171 1.12 19.62 5.65
C ALA A 171 1.91 20.41 4.58
N GLU A 172 2.77 19.73 3.82
CA GLU A 172 3.65 20.35 2.81
C GLU A 172 2.96 20.53 1.45
N ALA A 173 1.96 19.70 1.12
CA ALA A 173 1.27 19.66 -0.17
C ALA A 173 -0.26 19.70 -0.01
N PRO A 174 -0.86 20.78 0.51
CA PRO A 174 -2.29 20.82 0.88
C PRO A 174 -3.25 20.66 -0.32
N MET A 175 -2.76 20.81 -1.55
CA MET A 175 -3.54 20.56 -2.77
C MET A 175 -3.61 19.09 -3.17
N VAL A 176 -2.82 18.23 -2.52
CA VAL A 176 -2.83 16.77 -2.74
C VAL A 176 -3.46 16.10 -1.53
N ALA A 177 -4.48 15.28 -1.75
CA ALA A 177 -5.11 14.51 -0.68
C ALA A 177 -4.14 13.43 -0.18
N SER A 178 -3.42 13.69 0.91
CA SER A 178 -2.47 12.75 1.49
C SER A 178 -2.98 12.17 2.80
N PHE A 179 -3.08 10.85 2.89
CA PHE A 179 -3.57 10.15 4.08
C PHE A 179 -3.06 8.70 4.16
N ALA A 180 -3.09 8.15 5.38
CA ALA A 180 -2.85 6.73 5.59
C ALA A 180 -4.18 5.96 5.62
N PHE A 181 -4.22 4.77 5.00
CA PHE A 181 -5.36 3.86 5.02
C PHE A 181 -5.01 2.60 5.80
N ARG A 182 -5.77 2.27 6.84
CA ARG A 182 -5.66 1.01 7.59
C ARG A 182 -6.71 0.01 7.11
N PRO A 183 -6.29 -1.07 6.42
CA PRO A 183 -7.20 -2.04 5.81
C PRO A 183 -7.87 -3.00 6.80
N GLY A 184 -7.51 -2.95 8.09
CA GLY A 184 -7.96 -3.94 9.07
C GLY A 184 -7.17 -5.25 9.02
N VAL A 185 -7.77 -6.35 9.46
CA VAL A 185 -7.16 -7.69 9.48
C VAL A 185 -7.60 -8.42 8.22
N VAL A 186 -6.72 -8.46 7.22
CA VAL A 186 -7.04 -8.95 5.87
C VAL A 186 -6.40 -10.30 5.61
N ASP A 187 -7.14 -11.25 5.05
CA ASP A 187 -6.63 -12.59 4.74
C ASP A 187 -5.66 -12.56 3.55
N THR A 188 -4.38 -12.53 3.88
CA THR A 188 -3.26 -12.42 2.94
C THR A 188 -2.12 -13.33 3.35
N GLY A 189 -1.13 -13.54 2.47
CA GLY A 189 0.10 -14.26 2.81
C GLY A 189 0.88 -13.67 3.99
N MET A 190 0.67 -12.38 4.34
CA MET A 190 1.24 -11.77 5.54
C MET A 190 0.64 -12.36 6.82
N GLN A 191 -0.65 -12.69 6.82
CA GLN A 191 -1.32 -13.41 7.90
C GLN A 191 -0.77 -14.83 8.08
N GLU A 192 -0.48 -15.52 6.97
CA GLU A 192 0.14 -16.84 7.00
C GLU A 192 1.55 -16.78 7.59
N GLN A 193 2.35 -15.79 7.22
CA GLN A 193 3.66 -15.57 7.82
C GLN A 193 3.58 -15.36 9.33
N ALA A 194 2.61 -14.61 9.82
CA ALA A 194 2.43 -14.39 11.25
C ALA A 194 1.97 -15.66 11.98
N ARG A 195 1.12 -16.48 11.37
CA ARG A 195 0.69 -17.79 11.91
C ARG A 195 1.79 -18.85 11.90
N SER A 196 2.76 -18.75 11.01
CA SER A 196 3.92 -19.62 10.89
C SER A 196 5.22 -19.00 11.41
N ALA A 197 5.12 -17.94 12.21
CA ALA A 197 6.25 -17.21 12.75
C ALA A 197 7.21 -18.12 13.52
N THR A 198 8.51 -17.79 13.47
CA THR A 198 9.58 -18.44 14.26
C THR A 198 10.42 -17.36 14.94
N GLY A 199 11.00 -17.65 16.11
CA GLY A 199 11.78 -16.68 16.90
C GLY A 199 11.15 -16.43 18.27
N GLY A 200 11.68 -15.49 19.02
CA GLY A 200 11.36 -15.29 20.43
C GLY A 200 9.90 -14.93 20.74
N ALA A 201 9.18 -14.36 19.76
CA ALA A 201 7.75 -14.01 19.92
C ALA A 201 6.81 -14.92 19.12
N ALA A 202 7.30 -16.02 18.54
CA ALA A 202 6.55 -16.87 17.62
C ALA A 202 5.23 -17.39 18.23
N GLN A 203 5.27 -17.95 19.43
CA GLN A 203 4.07 -18.51 20.08
C GLN A 203 2.97 -17.46 20.22
N GLN A 204 3.28 -16.28 20.74
CA GLN A 204 2.31 -15.20 20.92
C GLN A 204 1.68 -14.75 19.58
N LEU A 205 2.47 -14.67 18.52
CA LEU A 205 1.95 -14.31 17.19
C LEU A 205 1.06 -15.42 16.63
N GLN A 206 1.46 -16.67 16.74
CA GLN A 206 0.67 -17.81 16.28
C GLN A 206 -0.70 -17.87 16.98
N GLU A 207 -0.74 -17.65 18.30
CA GLU A 207 -1.98 -17.58 19.08
C GLU A 207 -2.89 -16.43 18.64
N ILE A 208 -2.35 -15.20 18.51
CA ILE A 208 -3.12 -14.01 18.11
C ILE A 208 -3.66 -14.17 16.68
N PHE A 209 -2.79 -14.47 15.73
CA PHE A 209 -3.16 -14.54 14.31
C PHE A 209 -3.93 -15.82 13.96
N GLY A 210 -3.73 -16.92 14.72
CA GLY A 210 -4.57 -18.10 14.69
C GLY A 210 -5.99 -17.77 15.16
N GLY A 211 -6.10 -17.09 16.30
CA GLY A 211 -7.38 -16.64 16.84
C GLY A 211 -8.18 -15.72 15.91
N TYR A 212 -7.54 -14.88 15.10
CA TYR A 212 -8.25 -14.11 14.08
C TYR A 212 -8.90 -15.00 13.01
N LYS A 213 -8.20 -16.04 12.57
CA LYS A 213 -8.73 -17.00 11.60
C LYS A 213 -9.87 -17.83 12.18
N GLU A 214 -9.71 -18.36 13.38
CA GLU A 214 -10.73 -19.17 14.09
C GLU A 214 -12.02 -18.40 14.36
N LYS A 215 -11.91 -17.12 14.73
CA LYS A 215 -13.06 -16.24 15.00
C LYS A 215 -13.71 -15.68 13.73
N GLY A 216 -13.16 -15.95 12.54
CA GLY A 216 -13.69 -15.47 11.27
C GLY A 216 -13.68 -13.94 11.13
N VAL A 217 -12.73 -13.25 11.77
CA VAL A 217 -12.65 -11.77 11.73
C VAL A 217 -11.83 -11.23 10.55
N LEU A 218 -11.25 -12.13 9.76
CA LEU A 218 -10.50 -11.75 8.56
C LEU A 218 -11.45 -11.29 7.46
N ILE A 219 -11.15 -10.14 6.87
CA ILE A 219 -11.83 -9.69 5.65
C ILE A 219 -11.02 -10.08 4.41
N SER A 220 -11.68 -10.16 3.26
CA SER A 220 -10.97 -10.43 2.01
C SER A 220 -10.16 -9.22 1.52
N PRO A 221 -9.13 -9.42 0.68
CA PRO A 221 -8.42 -8.34 0.02
C PRO A 221 -9.35 -7.42 -0.78
N GLU A 222 -10.39 -7.97 -1.42
CA GLU A 222 -11.38 -7.25 -2.20
C GLU A 222 -12.23 -6.33 -1.33
N GLN A 223 -12.66 -6.80 -0.15
CA GLN A 223 -13.39 -5.97 0.82
C GLN A 223 -12.51 -4.81 1.31
N ALA A 224 -11.24 -5.09 1.64
CA ALA A 224 -10.31 -4.04 2.05
C ALA A 224 -10.07 -3.00 0.95
N ALA A 225 -9.92 -3.45 -0.30
CA ALA A 225 -9.77 -2.57 -1.47
C ALA A 225 -11.00 -1.70 -1.69
N GLU A 226 -12.20 -2.27 -1.56
CA GLU A 226 -13.47 -1.56 -1.75
C GLU A 226 -13.63 -0.39 -0.77
N TYR A 227 -13.22 -0.55 0.50
CA TYR A 227 -13.27 0.57 1.47
C TYR A 227 -12.42 1.76 1.03
N LEU A 228 -11.18 1.52 0.54
CA LEU A 228 -10.33 2.60 0.03
C LEU A 228 -10.90 3.20 -1.27
N ILE A 229 -11.38 2.36 -2.19
CA ILE A 229 -11.93 2.82 -3.47
C ILE A 229 -13.14 3.74 -3.24
N ARG A 230 -14.01 3.43 -2.28
CA ARG A 230 -15.14 4.31 -1.92
C ARG A 230 -14.68 5.69 -1.47
N VAL A 231 -13.60 5.78 -0.70
CA VAL A 231 -13.00 7.07 -0.31
C VAL A 231 -12.50 7.83 -1.53
N LEU A 232 -11.78 7.15 -2.44
CA LEU A 232 -11.25 7.76 -3.65
C LEU A 232 -12.35 8.23 -4.62
N LEU A 233 -13.49 7.53 -4.64
CA LEU A 233 -14.67 7.89 -5.45
C LEU A 233 -15.53 8.99 -4.83
N ALA A 234 -15.50 9.13 -3.51
CA ALA A 234 -16.30 10.13 -2.79
C ALA A 234 -15.56 11.46 -2.66
N ASP A 235 -14.72 11.58 -1.65
CA ASP A 235 -13.90 12.76 -1.35
C ASP A 235 -12.64 12.37 -0.58
N PRO A 236 -11.51 12.13 -1.25
CA PRO A 236 -10.26 11.80 -0.58
C PRO A 236 -9.71 12.94 0.29
N HIS A 237 -10.03 14.22 -0.03
CA HIS A 237 -9.56 15.37 0.73
C HIS A 237 -10.08 15.41 2.18
N ARG A 238 -11.25 14.80 2.45
CA ARG A 238 -11.80 14.64 3.80
C ARG A 238 -10.82 13.97 4.77
N TYR A 239 -9.94 13.12 4.25
CA TYR A 239 -8.98 12.34 5.05
C TYR A 239 -7.56 12.91 5.03
N THR A 240 -7.31 14.03 4.36
CA THR A 240 -5.99 14.67 4.31
C THR A 240 -5.43 14.90 5.71
N GLY A 241 -4.19 14.46 5.94
CA GLY A 241 -3.50 14.53 7.22
C GLY A 241 -4.00 13.53 8.28
N LYS A 242 -4.89 12.61 7.93
CA LYS A 242 -5.50 11.65 8.85
C LYS A 242 -5.08 10.21 8.56
N VAL A 243 -5.47 9.34 9.49
CA VAL A 243 -5.47 7.89 9.27
C VAL A 243 -6.93 7.47 9.10
N TYR A 244 -7.26 6.96 7.92
CA TYR A 244 -8.57 6.37 7.64
C TYR A 244 -8.56 4.90 8.06
N ASP A 245 -9.33 4.57 9.09
CA ASP A 245 -9.58 3.20 9.53
C ASP A 245 -11.10 2.97 9.41
N TRP A 246 -11.52 2.22 8.40
CA TRP A 246 -12.92 1.98 8.10
C TRP A 246 -13.71 1.34 9.27
N ARG A 247 -13.02 0.70 10.21
CA ARG A 247 -13.64 0.09 11.40
C ARG A 247 -14.05 1.11 12.46
N LYS A 248 -13.61 2.36 12.30
CA LYS A 248 -13.88 3.47 13.25
C LYS A 248 -14.87 4.50 12.71
N GLU A 249 -15.49 4.22 11.55
CA GLU A 249 -16.49 5.09 10.89
C GLU A 249 -17.93 4.59 11.03
#